data_0be7a8fe20dca5ea24c28029c7159c5a
#
_entry.id   0be7a8fe20dca5ea24c28029c7159c5a
#
_cell.length_a   1.000
_cell.length_b   1.000
_cell.length_c   1.000
_cell.angle_alpha   90.00
_cell.angle_beta   90.00
_cell.angle_gamma   90.00
#
_symmetry.space_group_name_H-M   'P 1'
#
loop_
_entity.id
_entity.type
_entity.pdbx_description
1 polymer ?
#
loop_
_entity_poly.entity_id
_entity_poly.type
_entity_poly.pdbx_seq_one_letter_code
_entity_poly.pdbx_strand_id
1 'polypeptide(L)'
;MINHTYNILMNGMKKNFNNAHILIVGSGIVGKFNALELSKKGFKITIADQQKKKNSSSAALGLLIGNMYQKSKGRSWELRKKSNELWPKWIKFLQQYNNSLKIDKPLIQLTTKQEIFEKLSKFISNHPSRGLRVLERDSSIIQNINKILNMDNLRGIISNQDGRIDPYTLLKTLNIYLKDKKVNFIKEEIVKIKKSNNQWISTCSNKLEIASDVIVLCNSLDAIKLIDLNCHNIKLKPVLGQAMEISINEKEINLLSLPKHFNINGTNFLRSNKNKMIIGSTNEYGIKPKENTFEELTDFLENKPQWLNKNNITNKWFGIRSRPEGEPSPILKSLEKGLILCTGFYKNGILLAPACSNWISDEIRNHLF
;
A
#
# COMPACT_ATOMS: atom_id res chain seq x y z
N MET A 1 31.20 27.67 24.97
CA MET A 1 30.55 28.59 23.98
C MET A 1 29.97 27.89 22.76
N ILE A 2 30.61 26.90 22.17
CA ILE A 2 30.16 26.23 20.94
C ILE A 2 28.79 25.48 21.13
N ASN A 3 28.58 24.82 22.27
CA ASN A 3 27.33 24.10 22.56
C ASN A 3 26.12 25.02 22.79
N HIS A 4 26.32 26.25 23.22
CA HIS A 4 25.22 27.19 23.46
C HIS A 4 24.72 27.82 22.16
N THR A 5 25.62 28.10 21.22
CA THR A 5 25.31 28.62 19.90
C THR A 5 24.59 27.56 19.01
N TYR A 6 25.01 26.28 19.16
CA TYR A 6 24.35 25.16 18.45
C TYR A 6 22.89 24.94 18.94
N ASN A 7 22.66 25.05 20.26
CA ASN A 7 21.32 24.92 20.83
C ASN A 7 20.41 26.12 20.50
N ILE A 8 20.95 27.33 20.37
CA ILE A 8 20.18 28.52 19.92
C ILE A 8 19.80 28.41 18.45
N LEU A 9 20.71 27.96 17.58
CA LEU A 9 20.43 27.67 16.16
C LEU A 9 19.38 26.58 15.99
N MET A 10 19.46 25.48 16.75
CA MET A 10 18.48 24.40 16.71
C MET A 10 17.11 24.79 17.27
N ASN A 11 17.05 25.69 18.28
CA ASN A 11 15.79 26.23 18.80
C ASN A 11 15.19 27.31 17.88
N GLY A 12 16.01 28.09 17.18
CA GLY A 12 15.56 29.03 16.13
C GLY A 12 14.98 28.29 14.93
N MET A 13 15.61 27.20 14.49
CA MET A 13 15.09 26.34 13.41
C MET A 13 13.78 25.64 13.81
N LYS A 14 13.58 25.22 15.06
CA LYS A 14 12.30 24.65 15.54
C LYS A 14 11.12 25.63 15.46
N LYS A 15 11.33 26.92 15.56
CA LYS A 15 10.26 27.93 15.49
C LYS A 15 9.66 28.13 14.09
N ASN A 16 10.38 27.84 13.01
CA ASN A 16 9.92 28.10 11.65
C ASN A 16 9.12 26.94 11.01
N PHE A 17 9.21 25.69 11.53
CA PHE A 17 8.45 24.56 11.01
C PHE A 17 6.93 24.69 11.24
N ASN A 18 6.49 25.32 12.31
CA ASN A 18 5.10 25.34 12.76
C ASN A 18 4.14 26.16 11.88
N ASN A 19 4.63 26.91 10.87
CA ASN A 19 3.77 27.77 10.03
C ASN A 19 3.69 27.32 8.57
N ALA A 20 4.57 26.46 8.08
CA ALA A 20 4.52 26.05 6.69
C ALA A 20 3.26 25.23 6.38
N HIS A 21 2.53 25.64 5.34
CA HIS A 21 1.31 25.00 4.88
C HIS A 21 1.60 24.02 3.75
N ILE A 22 1.30 22.75 3.99
CA ILE A 22 1.47 21.66 3.03
C ILE A 22 0.11 21.23 2.49
N LEU A 23 -0.07 21.31 1.17
CA LEU A 23 -1.21 20.74 0.49
C LEU A 23 -0.86 19.32 -0.01
N ILE A 24 -1.62 18.33 0.42
CA ILE A 24 -1.54 16.96 -0.07
C ILE A 24 -2.72 16.71 -1.01
N VAL A 25 -2.43 16.41 -2.27
CA VAL A 25 -3.46 16.08 -3.28
C VAL A 25 -3.62 14.57 -3.32
N GLY A 26 -4.81 14.10 -2.91
CA GLY A 26 -5.16 12.68 -2.79
C GLY A 26 -5.18 12.17 -1.36
N SER A 27 -6.33 11.62 -0.93
CA SER A 27 -6.56 11.06 0.41
C SER A 27 -6.50 9.52 0.45
N GLY A 28 -5.80 8.90 -0.49
CA GLY A 28 -5.46 7.49 -0.43
C GLY A 28 -4.49 7.18 0.71
N ILE A 29 -4.10 5.90 0.84
CA ILE A 29 -3.20 5.47 1.93
C ILE A 29 -1.90 6.27 1.98
N VAL A 30 -1.31 6.58 0.82
CA VAL A 30 -0.06 7.32 0.71
C VAL A 30 -0.24 8.76 1.19
N GLY A 31 -1.28 9.46 0.71
CA GLY A 31 -1.54 10.85 1.14
C GLY A 31 -1.85 10.96 2.63
N LYS A 32 -2.65 10.02 3.19
CA LYS A 32 -2.92 9.98 4.63
C LYS A 32 -1.67 9.68 5.47
N PHE A 33 -0.78 8.83 5.00
CA PHE A 33 0.50 8.55 5.69
C PHE A 33 1.43 9.75 5.64
N ASN A 34 1.49 10.48 4.51
CA ASN A 34 2.23 11.74 4.43
C ASN A 34 1.64 12.78 5.40
N ALA A 35 0.32 12.90 5.46
CA ALA A 35 -0.35 13.80 6.41
C ALA A 35 -0.06 13.41 7.87
N LEU A 36 -0.07 12.11 8.19
CA LEU A 36 0.29 11.58 9.51
C LEU A 36 1.70 11.99 9.90
N GLU A 37 2.70 11.72 9.05
CA GLU A 37 4.11 12.02 9.33
C GLU A 37 4.36 13.51 9.47
N LEU A 38 3.79 14.32 8.57
CA LEU A 38 3.99 15.76 8.55
C LEU A 38 3.26 16.48 9.69
N SER A 39 2.03 16.06 10.02
CA SER A 39 1.29 16.64 11.15
C SER A 39 1.97 16.34 12.50
N LYS A 40 2.60 15.17 12.66
CA LYS A 40 3.44 14.88 13.84
C LYS A 40 4.65 15.82 13.97
N LYS A 41 5.13 16.34 12.84
CA LYS A 41 6.25 17.30 12.81
C LYS A 41 5.79 18.76 12.94
N GLY A 42 4.48 19.00 13.12
CA GLY A 42 3.92 20.32 13.39
C GLY A 42 3.55 21.15 12.14
N PHE A 43 3.62 20.58 10.93
CA PHE A 43 3.18 21.28 9.72
C PHE A 43 1.68 21.47 9.69
N LYS A 44 1.22 22.61 9.14
CA LYS A 44 -0.18 22.83 8.80
C LYS A 44 -0.53 22.03 7.54
N ILE A 45 -1.49 21.10 7.63
CA ILE A 45 -1.83 20.18 6.55
C ILE A 45 -3.23 20.42 6.05
N THR A 46 -3.38 20.50 4.72
CA THR A 46 -4.65 20.35 4.00
C THR A 46 -4.56 19.14 3.07
N ILE A 47 -5.58 18.28 3.08
CA ILE A 47 -5.74 17.19 2.12
C ILE A 47 -6.90 17.54 1.18
N ALA A 48 -6.65 17.59 -0.12
CA ALA A 48 -7.68 17.75 -1.14
C ALA A 48 -7.91 16.44 -1.90
N ASP A 49 -9.15 15.96 -1.99
CA ASP A 49 -9.52 14.72 -2.66
C ASP A 49 -10.99 14.72 -3.08
N GLN A 50 -11.27 14.40 -4.33
CA GLN A 50 -12.64 14.32 -4.85
C GLN A 50 -13.44 13.12 -4.31
N GLN A 51 -12.85 12.26 -3.49
CA GLN A 51 -13.47 11.09 -2.85
C GLN A 51 -14.13 10.10 -3.84
N LYS A 52 -13.45 9.78 -4.94
CA LYS A 52 -13.91 8.73 -5.87
C LYS A 52 -14.22 7.44 -5.10
N LYS A 53 -15.41 6.88 -5.31
CA LYS A 53 -15.86 5.63 -4.64
C LYS A 53 -14.93 4.44 -4.88
N LYS A 54 -14.27 4.39 -6.04
CA LYS A 54 -13.39 3.30 -6.48
C LYS A 54 -11.94 3.79 -6.53
N ASN A 55 -11.19 3.58 -5.48
CA ASN A 55 -9.77 3.93 -5.40
C ASN A 55 -8.91 2.72 -5.04
N SER A 56 -7.62 2.76 -5.39
CA SER A 56 -6.68 1.66 -5.17
C SER A 56 -6.51 1.30 -3.69
N SER A 57 -6.65 2.26 -2.79
CA SER A 57 -6.40 2.05 -1.36
C SER A 57 -7.51 1.25 -0.69
N SER A 58 -8.78 1.57 -1.00
CA SER A 58 -9.94 0.85 -0.46
C SER A 58 -10.11 -0.54 -1.08
N ALA A 59 -9.62 -0.72 -2.32
CA ALA A 59 -9.68 -2.01 -3.03
C ALA A 59 -8.49 -2.94 -2.71
N ALA A 60 -7.48 -2.46 -2.00
CA ALA A 60 -6.25 -3.21 -1.73
C ALA A 60 -6.50 -4.42 -0.82
N LEU A 61 -5.73 -5.49 -1.02
CA LEU A 61 -5.76 -6.68 -0.16
C LEU A 61 -4.98 -6.52 1.16
N GLY A 62 -4.10 -5.53 1.24
CA GLY A 62 -3.37 -5.20 2.45
C GLY A 62 -2.10 -6.01 2.71
N LEU A 63 -1.57 -6.71 1.72
CA LEU A 63 -0.37 -7.54 1.86
C LEU A 63 0.89 -6.68 2.04
N LEU A 64 1.69 -7.03 3.03
CA LEU A 64 2.97 -6.43 3.37
C LEU A 64 4.09 -7.44 3.03
N ILE A 65 4.48 -7.48 1.75
CA ILE A 65 5.49 -8.40 1.22
C ILE A 65 6.84 -7.68 1.20
N GLY A 66 7.56 -7.77 2.28
CA GLY A 66 8.88 -7.17 2.45
C GLY A 66 10.00 -8.18 2.29
N ASN A 67 10.05 -9.19 3.16
CA ASN A 67 11.13 -10.17 3.21
C ASN A 67 11.04 -11.22 2.08
N MET A 68 9.83 -11.58 1.65
CA MET A 68 9.61 -12.47 0.48
C MET A 68 9.93 -11.80 -0.86
N TYR A 69 10.25 -10.50 -0.90
CA TYR A 69 10.59 -9.81 -2.13
C TYR A 69 11.96 -10.27 -2.64
N GLN A 70 12.00 -10.89 -3.83
CA GLN A 70 13.19 -11.60 -4.32
C GLN A 70 14.36 -10.70 -4.76
N LYS A 71 14.13 -9.40 -5.01
CA LYS A 71 15.23 -8.47 -5.32
C LYS A 71 15.91 -8.02 -4.02
N SER A 72 17.25 -7.92 -4.05
CA SER A 72 18.08 -7.57 -2.87
C SER A 72 18.85 -6.27 -3.06
N LYS A 73 18.61 -5.55 -4.17
CA LYS A 73 19.30 -4.30 -4.51
C LYS A 73 18.34 -3.29 -5.12
N GLY A 74 18.75 -2.01 -5.07
CA GLY A 74 18.05 -0.90 -5.68
C GLY A 74 16.95 -0.29 -4.80
N ARG A 75 16.48 0.89 -5.21
CA ARG A 75 15.56 1.75 -4.46
C ARG A 75 14.31 1.02 -3.93
N SER A 76 13.71 0.15 -4.75
CA SER A 76 12.52 -0.60 -4.32
C SER A 76 12.80 -1.55 -3.16
N TRP A 77 13.99 -2.11 -3.07
CA TRP A 77 14.41 -2.93 -1.94
C TRP A 77 14.67 -2.09 -0.70
N GLU A 78 15.41 -0.98 -0.82
CA GLU A 78 15.72 -0.11 0.31
C GLU A 78 14.44 0.47 0.95
N LEU A 79 13.47 0.89 0.14
CA LEU A 79 12.18 1.36 0.63
C LEU A 79 11.39 0.25 1.36
N ARG A 80 11.44 -1.00 0.88
CA ARG A 80 10.80 -2.14 1.56
C ARG A 80 11.45 -2.43 2.90
N LYS A 81 12.77 -2.51 2.92
CA LYS A 81 13.56 -2.71 4.14
C LYS A 81 13.21 -1.65 5.19
N LYS A 82 13.26 -0.39 4.79
CA LYS A 82 12.89 0.73 5.66
C LYS A 82 11.44 0.66 6.14
N SER A 83 10.50 0.31 5.26
CA SER A 83 9.09 0.15 5.63
C SER A 83 8.88 -0.98 6.63
N ASN A 84 9.57 -2.12 6.47
CA ASN A 84 9.50 -3.24 7.41
C ASN A 84 9.96 -2.84 8.83
N GLU A 85 10.99 -1.98 8.94
CA GLU A 85 11.46 -1.43 10.21
C GLU A 85 10.46 -0.42 10.84
N LEU A 86 9.72 0.29 9.99
CA LEU A 86 8.81 1.35 10.43
C LEU A 86 7.42 0.81 10.80
N TRP A 87 6.92 -0.20 10.10
CA TRP A 87 5.55 -0.71 10.31
C TRP A 87 5.26 -1.11 11.77
N PRO A 88 6.13 -1.85 12.51
CA PRO A 88 5.87 -2.17 13.90
C PRO A 88 5.69 -0.93 14.79
N LYS A 89 6.50 0.11 14.54
CA LYS A 89 6.43 1.39 15.27
C LYS A 89 5.12 2.12 14.99
N TRP A 90 4.70 2.14 13.70
CA TRP A 90 3.46 2.77 13.30
C TRP A 90 2.22 2.02 13.81
N ILE A 91 2.23 0.70 13.81
CA ILE A 91 1.13 -0.09 14.41
C ILE A 91 0.99 0.25 15.89
N LYS A 92 2.07 0.18 16.67
CA LYS A 92 2.06 0.53 18.09
C LYS A 92 1.53 1.95 18.35
N PHE A 93 1.91 2.91 17.53
CA PHE A 93 1.44 4.29 17.61
C PHE A 93 -0.05 4.40 17.27
N LEU A 94 -0.49 3.82 16.15
CA LEU A 94 -1.87 3.91 15.66
C LEU A 94 -2.87 3.11 16.50
N GLN A 95 -2.42 2.10 17.25
CA GLN A 95 -3.26 1.37 18.20
C GLN A 95 -3.82 2.25 19.32
N GLN A 96 -3.22 3.38 19.61
CA GLN A 96 -3.78 4.38 20.54
C GLN A 96 -5.09 4.99 20.02
N TYR A 97 -5.32 4.96 18.69
CA TYR A 97 -6.53 5.46 18.03
C TYR A 97 -7.51 4.34 17.65
N ASN A 98 -7.00 3.13 17.51
CA ASN A 98 -7.81 1.95 17.23
C ASN A 98 -7.03 0.67 17.62
N ASN A 99 -7.37 0.08 18.75
CA ASN A 99 -6.71 -1.10 19.30
C ASN A 99 -6.87 -2.37 18.44
N SER A 100 -7.86 -2.41 17.54
CA SER A 100 -8.06 -3.54 16.61
C SER A 100 -7.07 -3.56 15.45
N LEU A 101 -6.32 -2.46 15.22
CA LEU A 101 -5.35 -2.38 14.15
C LEU A 101 -4.15 -3.29 14.43
N LYS A 102 -3.85 -4.19 13.51
CA LYS A 102 -2.71 -5.12 13.64
C LYS A 102 -2.22 -5.59 12.28
N ILE A 103 -1.02 -6.13 12.26
CA ILE A 103 -0.52 -6.92 11.15
C ILE A 103 -0.76 -8.39 11.48
N ASP A 104 -1.63 -9.05 10.74
CA ASP A 104 -1.82 -10.48 10.84
C ASP A 104 -0.66 -11.19 10.13
N LYS A 105 0.00 -12.08 10.84
CA LYS A 105 1.14 -12.91 10.39
C LYS A 105 0.84 -14.38 10.66
N PRO A 106 1.54 -15.34 10.03
CA PRO A 106 2.53 -15.21 8.98
C PRO A 106 1.93 -14.95 7.59
N LEU A 107 2.78 -14.63 6.60
CA LEU A 107 2.43 -14.71 5.17
C LEU A 107 3.02 -15.98 4.58
N ILE A 108 2.24 -16.65 3.72
CA ILE A 108 2.63 -17.92 3.09
C ILE A 108 2.52 -17.78 1.58
N GLN A 109 3.54 -18.23 0.87
CA GLN A 109 3.55 -18.29 -0.59
C GLN A 109 3.78 -19.76 -1.03
N LEU A 110 2.82 -20.30 -1.76
CA LEU A 110 2.79 -21.68 -2.23
C LEU A 110 2.81 -21.75 -3.74
N THR A 111 3.27 -22.89 -4.25
CA THR A 111 3.25 -23.22 -5.66
C THR A 111 3.14 -24.72 -5.88
N THR A 112 2.53 -25.12 -7.00
CA THR A 112 2.56 -26.49 -7.52
C THR A 112 3.75 -26.72 -8.46
N LYS A 113 4.41 -25.64 -8.93
CA LYS A 113 5.48 -25.68 -9.93
C LYS A 113 6.84 -25.92 -9.28
N GLN A 114 7.48 -27.03 -9.60
CA GLN A 114 8.78 -27.43 -9.05
C GLN A 114 9.86 -26.36 -9.27
N GLU A 115 9.96 -25.85 -10.49
CA GLU A 115 10.96 -24.81 -10.82
C GLU A 115 10.83 -23.50 -10.01
N ILE A 116 9.58 -23.14 -9.65
CA ILE A 116 9.34 -21.96 -8.81
C ILE A 116 9.76 -22.26 -7.37
N PHE A 117 9.43 -23.44 -6.88
CA PHE A 117 9.83 -23.86 -5.53
C PHE A 117 11.36 -23.89 -5.37
N GLU A 118 12.08 -24.45 -6.33
CA GLU A 118 13.55 -24.47 -6.33
C GLU A 118 14.17 -23.08 -6.32
N LYS A 119 13.62 -22.14 -7.11
CA LYS A 119 14.02 -20.73 -7.10
C LYS A 119 13.79 -20.09 -5.72
N LEU A 120 12.65 -20.39 -5.08
CA LEU A 120 12.33 -19.87 -3.74
C LEU A 120 13.26 -20.47 -2.68
N SER A 121 13.53 -21.77 -2.72
CA SER A 121 14.44 -22.46 -1.80
C SER A 121 15.87 -21.93 -1.92
N LYS A 122 16.36 -21.77 -3.14
CA LYS A 122 17.68 -21.15 -3.40
C LYS A 122 17.72 -19.70 -2.92
N PHE A 123 16.64 -18.95 -3.07
CA PHE A 123 16.57 -17.58 -2.57
C PHE A 123 16.68 -17.53 -1.04
N ILE A 124 16.02 -18.44 -0.31
CA ILE A 124 16.11 -18.54 1.15
C ILE A 124 17.54 -18.86 1.58
N SER A 125 18.17 -19.88 0.98
CA SER A 125 19.55 -20.26 1.30
C SER A 125 20.53 -19.10 1.12
N ASN A 126 20.34 -18.28 0.10
CA ASN A 126 21.18 -17.12 -0.18
C ASN A 126 20.87 -15.89 0.72
N HIS A 127 19.75 -15.90 1.47
CA HIS A 127 19.32 -14.77 2.27
C HIS A 127 18.80 -15.19 3.67
N PRO A 128 19.61 -15.85 4.50
CA PRO A 128 19.16 -16.41 5.79
C PRO A 128 18.67 -15.33 6.77
N SER A 129 19.19 -14.11 6.66
CA SER A 129 18.78 -12.97 7.50
C SER A 129 17.33 -12.49 7.28
N ARG A 130 16.64 -12.95 6.23
CA ARG A 130 15.26 -12.59 5.96
C ARG A 130 14.22 -13.35 6.80
N GLY A 131 14.65 -14.36 7.56
CA GLY A 131 13.76 -15.12 8.44
C GLY A 131 12.67 -15.91 7.70
N LEU A 132 12.94 -16.30 6.45
CA LEU A 132 12.07 -17.14 5.65
C LEU A 132 12.35 -18.61 5.93
N ARG A 133 11.32 -19.45 5.85
CA ARG A 133 11.46 -20.91 5.96
C ARG A 133 10.76 -21.59 4.79
N VAL A 134 11.30 -22.73 4.39
CA VAL A 134 10.67 -23.61 3.41
C VAL A 134 9.50 -24.34 4.07
N LEU A 135 8.44 -24.56 3.32
CA LEU A 135 7.30 -25.41 3.66
C LEU A 135 7.29 -26.59 2.68
N GLU A 136 7.61 -27.78 3.20
CA GLU A 136 7.55 -29.03 2.47
C GLU A 136 6.15 -29.66 2.53
N ARG A 137 5.91 -30.67 1.69
CA ARG A 137 4.60 -31.32 1.49
C ARG A 137 4.02 -31.94 2.77
N ASP A 138 4.82 -32.40 3.68
CA ASP A 138 4.44 -33.03 4.96
C ASP A 138 4.06 -32.01 6.04
N SER A 139 4.26 -30.73 5.79
CA SER A 139 3.83 -29.67 6.70
C SER A 139 2.32 -29.73 6.92
N SER A 140 1.88 -29.71 8.18
CA SER A 140 0.45 -29.66 8.54
C SER A 140 -0.30 -28.49 7.90
N ILE A 141 0.37 -27.38 7.68
CA ILE A 141 -0.18 -26.22 6.96
C ILE A 141 -0.54 -26.62 5.53
N ILE A 142 0.39 -27.25 4.82
CA ILE A 142 0.17 -27.68 3.42
C ILE A 142 -0.88 -28.77 3.34
N GLN A 143 -0.85 -29.76 4.23
CA GLN A 143 -1.84 -30.81 4.27
C GLN A 143 -3.26 -30.28 4.47
N ASN A 144 -3.44 -29.30 5.37
CA ASN A 144 -4.75 -28.66 5.58
C ASN A 144 -5.21 -27.88 4.34
N ILE A 145 -4.32 -27.14 3.68
CA ILE A 145 -4.64 -26.40 2.45
C ILE A 145 -4.99 -27.37 1.33
N ASN A 146 -4.21 -28.43 1.12
CA ASN A 146 -4.47 -29.45 0.12
C ASN A 146 -5.86 -30.08 0.31
N LYS A 147 -6.17 -30.49 1.54
CA LYS A 147 -7.49 -31.08 1.88
C LYS A 147 -8.65 -30.15 1.55
N ILE A 148 -8.53 -28.86 1.85
CA ILE A 148 -9.65 -27.91 1.71
C ILE A 148 -9.79 -27.42 0.26
N LEU A 149 -8.70 -27.36 -0.49
CA LEU A 149 -8.69 -26.91 -1.88
C LEU A 149 -8.69 -28.05 -2.92
N ASN A 150 -8.75 -29.31 -2.47
CA ASN A 150 -8.63 -30.50 -3.34
C ASN A 150 -7.35 -30.43 -4.21
N MET A 151 -6.23 -30.11 -3.58
CA MET A 151 -4.95 -29.99 -4.26
C MET A 151 -3.95 -31.02 -3.77
N ASP A 152 -2.97 -31.28 -4.62
CA ASP A 152 -1.81 -32.11 -4.30
C ASP A 152 -0.53 -31.32 -4.63
N ASN A 153 0.59 -31.79 -4.09
CA ASN A 153 1.92 -31.32 -4.46
C ASN A 153 2.23 -29.83 -4.17
N LEU A 154 1.47 -29.18 -3.28
CA LEU A 154 1.83 -27.85 -2.81
C LEU A 154 3.14 -27.87 -2.02
N ARG A 155 3.95 -26.85 -2.22
CA ARG A 155 5.14 -26.48 -1.43
C ARG A 155 5.34 -24.99 -1.52
N GLY A 156 6.21 -24.45 -0.69
CA GLY A 156 6.50 -23.01 -0.77
C GLY A 156 7.31 -22.52 0.39
N ILE A 157 7.01 -21.29 0.77
CA ILE A 157 7.75 -20.57 1.81
C ILE A 157 6.81 -19.86 2.77
N ILE A 158 7.28 -19.67 3.99
CA ILE A 158 6.60 -18.92 5.04
C ILE A 158 7.51 -17.81 5.56
N SER A 159 6.90 -16.63 5.81
CA SER A 159 7.54 -15.50 6.47
C SER A 159 6.78 -15.13 7.73
N ASN A 160 7.43 -15.22 8.87
CA ASN A 160 6.87 -14.74 10.14
C ASN A 160 6.99 -13.22 10.31
N GLN A 161 7.67 -12.54 9.38
CA GLN A 161 7.86 -11.08 9.41
C GLN A 161 6.93 -10.35 8.45
N ASP A 162 6.59 -10.98 7.30
CA ASP A 162 5.60 -10.48 6.36
C ASP A 162 4.18 -10.83 6.84
N GLY A 163 3.20 -10.08 6.38
CA GLY A 163 1.83 -10.30 6.81
C GLY A 163 0.81 -9.48 6.05
N ARG A 164 -0.34 -9.29 6.65
CA ARG A 164 -1.46 -8.50 6.12
C ARG A 164 -1.94 -7.50 7.15
N ILE A 165 -2.21 -6.29 6.70
CA ILE A 165 -2.98 -5.30 7.45
C ILE A 165 -4.32 -5.10 6.77
N ASP A 166 -5.42 -5.03 7.53
CA ASP A 166 -6.72 -4.77 6.93
C ASP A 166 -6.80 -3.32 6.44
N PRO A 167 -6.98 -3.07 5.11
CA PRO A 167 -6.93 -1.73 4.55
C PRO A 167 -8.04 -0.82 5.07
N TYR A 168 -9.24 -1.38 5.32
CA TYR A 168 -10.37 -0.63 5.84
C TYR A 168 -10.07 -0.11 7.26
N THR A 169 -9.63 -1.02 8.14
CA THR A 169 -9.25 -0.67 9.51
C THR A 169 -8.12 0.36 9.53
N LEU A 170 -7.11 0.19 8.68
CA LEU A 170 -5.99 1.14 8.58
C LEU A 170 -6.45 2.53 8.15
N LEU A 171 -7.24 2.64 7.07
CA LEU A 171 -7.74 3.91 6.57
C LEU A 171 -8.67 4.60 7.58
N LYS A 172 -9.52 3.84 8.27
CA LYS A 172 -10.37 4.33 9.36
C LYS A 172 -9.53 4.90 10.51
N THR A 173 -8.49 4.16 10.92
CA THR A 173 -7.60 4.59 12.01
C THR A 173 -6.85 5.88 11.65
N LEU A 174 -6.33 5.97 10.42
CA LEU A 174 -5.70 7.19 9.93
C LEU A 174 -6.65 8.37 9.91
N ASN A 175 -7.92 8.18 9.52
CA ASN A 175 -8.93 9.23 9.55
C ASN A 175 -9.20 9.73 10.99
N ILE A 176 -9.28 8.82 11.97
CA ILE A 176 -9.45 9.19 13.38
C ILE A 176 -8.27 10.06 13.84
N TYR A 177 -7.05 9.62 13.58
CA TYR A 177 -5.83 10.39 13.91
C TYR A 177 -5.81 11.76 13.25
N LEU A 178 -6.04 11.84 11.94
CA LEU A 178 -5.96 13.08 11.18
C LEU A 178 -7.04 14.08 11.61
N LYS A 179 -8.22 13.59 12.01
CA LYS A 179 -9.29 14.43 12.60
C LYS A 179 -8.88 14.97 13.97
N ASP A 180 -8.28 14.14 14.83
CA ASP A 180 -7.73 14.55 16.13
C ASP A 180 -6.67 15.64 15.97
N LYS A 181 -5.82 15.55 14.96
CA LYS A 181 -4.81 16.56 14.61
C LYS A 181 -5.35 17.78 13.86
N LYS A 182 -6.67 17.89 13.70
CA LYS A 182 -7.33 18.99 13.01
C LYS A 182 -6.80 19.24 11.60
N VAL A 183 -6.38 18.17 10.90
CA VAL A 183 -6.00 18.24 9.49
C VAL A 183 -7.22 18.67 8.68
N ASN A 184 -7.04 19.69 7.82
CA ASN A 184 -8.12 20.18 6.98
C ASN A 184 -8.37 19.23 5.80
N PHE A 185 -9.65 18.90 5.53
CA PHE A 185 -10.06 18.06 4.40
C PHE A 185 -10.97 18.84 3.48
N ILE A 186 -10.56 18.95 2.22
CA ILE A 186 -11.34 19.58 1.14
C ILE A 186 -11.81 18.48 0.18
N LYS A 187 -13.14 18.32 0.04
CA LYS A 187 -13.78 17.30 -0.81
C LYS A 187 -13.92 17.78 -2.25
N GLU A 188 -12.80 18.20 -2.85
CA GLU A 188 -12.75 18.74 -4.20
C GLU A 188 -11.57 18.16 -4.97
N GLU A 189 -11.70 18.10 -6.30
CA GLU A 189 -10.60 17.78 -7.20
C GLU A 189 -9.72 19.02 -7.39
N ILE A 190 -8.40 18.87 -7.27
CA ILE A 190 -7.46 19.89 -7.74
C ILE A 190 -7.33 19.73 -9.25
N VAL A 191 -7.71 20.76 -9.99
CA VAL A 191 -7.70 20.74 -11.46
C VAL A 191 -6.55 21.53 -12.06
N LYS A 192 -5.94 22.42 -11.29
CA LYS A 192 -4.81 23.25 -11.74
C LYS A 192 -3.91 23.61 -10.56
N ILE A 193 -2.61 23.66 -10.82
CA ILE A 193 -1.61 24.23 -9.90
C ILE A 193 -0.80 25.27 -10.65
N LYS A 194 -0.43 26.34 -10.01
CA LYS A 194 0.47 27.39 -10.54
C LYS A 194 1.36 27.91 -9.43
N LYS A 195 2.57 28.29 -9.76
CA LYS A 195 3.45 29.01 -8.85
C LYS A 195 3.13 30.50 -8.92
N SER A 196 3.03 31.14 -7.78
CA SER A 196 2.78 32.57 -7.66
C SER A 196 3.66 33.11 -6.54
N ASN A 197 4.60 33.96 -6.89
CA ASN A 197 5.66 34.43 -5.98
C ASN A 197 6.38 33.24 -5.30
N ASN A 198 6.33 33.16 -3.97
CA ASN A 198 6.96 32.10 -3.18
C ASN A 198 6.00 30.98 -2.76
N GLN A 199 4.75 30.98 -3.24
CA GLN A 199 3.75 29.98 -2.89
C GLN A 199 3.18 29.29 -4.13
N TRP A 200 2.57 28.14 -3.89
CA TRP A 200 1.78 27.41 -4.85
C TRP A 200 0.31 27.72 -4.68
N ILE A 201 -0.38 28.05 -5.75
CA ILE A 201 -1.84 28.23 -5.80
C ILE A 201 -2.45 27.03 -6.50
N SER A 202 -3.31 26.32 -5.79
CA SER A 202 -4.03 25.16 -6.30
C SER A 202 -5.51 25.52 -6.48
N THR A 203 -6.05 25.31 -7.67
CA THR A 203 -7.46 25.60 -8.01
C THR A 203 -8.27 24.31 -7.94
N CYS A 204 -9.33 24.32 -7.16
CA CYS A 204 -10.31 23.25 -7.06
C CYS A 204 -11.31 23.26 -8.23
N SER A 205 -12.03 22.15 -8.45
CA SER A 205 -13.10 22.04 -9.44
C SER A 205 -14.23 23.06 -9.24
N ASN A 206 -14.52 23.45 -8.00
CA ASN A 206 -15.49 24.49 -7.63
C ASN A 206 -14.92 25.92 -7.66
N LYS A 207 -13.73 26.12 -8.24
CA LYS A 207 -13.00 27.41 -8.35
C LYS A 207 -12.39 27.93 -7.02
N LEU A 208 -12.52 27.21 -5.89
CA LEU A 208 -11.80 27.55 -4.66
C LEU A 208 -10.29 27.50 -4.92
N GLU A 209 -9.56 28.52 -4.51
CA GLU A 209 -8.09 28.54 -4.55
C GLU A 209 -7.49 28.25 -3.17
N ILE A 210 -6.44 27.47 -3.14
CA ILE A 210 -5.70 27.08 -1.94
C ILE A 210 -4.25 27.50 -2.13
N ALA A 211 -3.79 28.43 -1.29
CA ALA A 211 -2.38 28.80 -1.21
C ALA A 211 -1.63 27.83 -0.28
N SER A 212 -0.47 27.35 -0.68
CA SER A 212 0.39 26.49 0.12
C SER A 212 1.87 26.71 -0.17
N ASP A 213 2.74 26.42 0.78
CA ASP A 213 4.18 26.53 0.60
C ASP A 213 4.75 25.33 -0.18
N VAL A 214 4.14 24.15 0.03
CA VAL A 214 4.50 22.89 -0.64
C VAL A 214 3.24 22.15 -1.08
N ILE A 215 3.29 21.55 -2.28
CA ILE A 215 2.31 20.57 -2.76
C ILE A 215 2.93 19.19 -2.83
N VAL A 216 2.24 18.18 -2.31
CA VAL A 216 2.59 16.77 -2.46
C VAL A 216 1.51 16.07 -3.27
N LEU A 217 1.84 15.67 -4.49
CA LEU A 217 0.92 14.97 -5.41
C LEU A 217 0.88 13.48 -5.10
N CYS A 218 -0.21 13.02 -4.47
CA CYS A 218 -0.45 11.61 -4.07
C CYS A 218 -1.71 11.02 -4.74
N ASN A 219 -2.25 11.67 -5.78
CA ASN A 219 -3.51 11.33 -6.43
C ASN A 219 -3.38 10.28 -7.56
N SER A 220 -2.38 9.40 -7.45
CA SER A 220 -2.21 8.22 -8.31
C SER A 220 -2.05 8.58 -9.79
N LEU A 221 -2.90 8.04 -10.68
CA LEU A 221 -2.86 8.32 -12.13
C LEU A 221 -3.17 9.78 -12.45
N ASP A 222 -4.01 10.44 -11.66
CA ASP A 222 -4.40 11.81 -11.93
C ASP A 222 -3.29 12.83 -11.61
N ALA A 223 -2.21 12.41 -10.95
CA ALA A 223 -1.07 13.26 -10.65
C ALA A 223 -0.42 13.85 -11.91
N ILE A 224 -0.35 13.08 -12.99
CA ILE A 224 0.24 13.53 -14.26
C ILE A 224 -0.57 14.64 -14.97
N LYS A 225 -1.84 14.83 -14.61
CA LYS A 225 -2.67 15.92 -15.15
C LYS A 225 -2.33 17.30 -14.57
N LEU A 226 -1.61 17.31 -13.46
CA LEU A 226 -1.25 18.53 -12.71
C LEU A 226 0.19 18.98 -12.95
N ILE A 227 0.96 18.25 -13.75
CA ILE A 227 2.37 18.54 -14.02
C ILE A 227 2.59 18.77 -15.50
N ASP A 228 3.62 19.56 -15.84
CA ASP A 228 4.05 19.74 -17.23
C ASP A 228 4.84 18.49 -17.68
N LEU A 229 4.25 17.69 -18.55
CA LEU A 229 4.87 16.47 -19.09
C LEU A 229 5.99 16.77 -20.08
N ASN A 230 6.07 17.98 -20.65
CA ASN A 230 7.19 18.37 -21.51
C ASN A 230 8.48 18.55 -20.70
N CYS A 231 8.34 19.04 -19.45
CA CYS A 231 9.46 19.19 -18.52
C CYS A 231 9.79 17.88 -17.77
N HIS A 232 8.79 17.01 -17.59
CA HIS A 232 8.90 15.82 -16.75
C HIS A 232 8.43 14.56 -17.50
N ASN A 233 9.37 13.79 -18.05
CA ASN A 233 9.04 12.55 -18.77
C ASN A 233 8.56 11.45 -17.78
N ILE A 234 7.33 11.59 -17.28
CA ILE A 234 6.70 10.64 -16.34
C ILE A 234 5.55 9.94 -17.04
N LYS A 235 5.65 8.61 -17.11
CA LYS A 235 4.63 7.77 -17.72
C LYS A 235 4.04 6.81 -16.69
N LEU A 236 2.70 6.80 -16.60
CA LEU A 236 1.94 5.91 -15.72
C LEU A 236 0.93 5.11 -16.54
N LYS A 237 0.90 3.80 -16.34
CA LYS A 237 -0.13 2.93 -16.92
C LYS A 237 -1.14 2.49 -15.85
N PRO A 238 -2.45 2.49 -16.18
CA PRO A 238 -3.46 1.89 -15.33
C PRO A 238 -3.35 0.36 -15.36
N VAL A 239 -3.35 -0.24 -14.17
CA VAL A 239 -3.44 -1.70 -14.01
C VAL A 239 -4.54 -2.01 -13.02
N LEU A 240 -5.63 -2.58 -13.53
CA LEU A 240 -6.77 -2.97 -12.76
C LEU A 240 -6.49 -4.27 -11.99
N GLY A 241 -7.05 -4.40 -10.82
CA GLY A 241 -7.05 -5.65 -10.05
C GLY A 241 -8.39 -5.87 -9.41
N GLN A 242 -9.00 -7.00 -9.72
CA GLN A 242 -10.27 -7.45 -9.17
C GLN A 242 -10.04 -8.43 -8.02
N ALA A 243 -10.95 -8.41 -7.06
CA ALA A 243 -11.04 -9.40 -6.00
C ALA A 243 -12.51 -9.72 -5.73
N MET A 244 -12.75 -10.86 -5.10
CA MET A 244 -14.07 -11.30 -4.71
C MET A 244 -14.08 -11.86 -3.29
N GLU A 245 -15.22 -11.79 -2.63
CA GLU A 245 -15.49 -12.45 -1.36
C GLU A 245 -16.45 -13.61 -1.60
N ILE A 246 -16.10 -14.78 -1.07
CA ILE A 246 -16.86 -16.02 -1.17
C ILE A 246 -17.33 -16.40 0.23
N SER A 247 -18.62 -16.69 0.36
CA SER A 247 -19.21 -17.26 1.58
C SER A 247 -19.02 -18.77 1.58
N ILE A 248 -18.75 -19.33 2.75
CA ILE A 248 -18.48 -20.75 2.96
C ILE A 248 -19.35 -21.24 4.10
N ASN A 249 -19.99 -22.39 3.91
CA ASN A 249 -20.78 -23.01 4.95
C ASN A 249 -19.85 -23.60 6.03
N GLU A 250 -19.95 -23.11 7.26
CA GLU A 250 -19.13 -23.54 8.41
C GLU A 250 -19.27 -25.03 8.73
N LYS A 251 -20.42 -25.65 8.39
CA LYS A 251 -20.67 -27.09 8.59
C LYS A 251 -19.87 -27.95 7.62
N GLU A 252 -19.54 -27.41 6.44
CA GLU A 252 -18.80 -28.13 5.40
C GLU A 252 -17.29 -27.97 5.57
N ILE A 253 -16.84 -26.79 6.00
CA ILE A 253 -15.40 -26.47 6.05
C ILE A 253 -15.06 -25.60 7.26
N ASN A 254 -14.13 -26.07 8.07
CA ASN A 254 -13.54 -25.27 9.13
C ASN A 254 -12.41 -24.38 8.60
N LEU A 255 -12.74 -23.16 8.17
CA LEU A 255 -11.74 -22.17 7.72
C LEU A 255 -10.72 -21.81 8.82
N LEU A 256 -11.00 -22.07 10.09
CA LEU A 256 -10.07 -21.77 11.18
C LEU A 256 -8.84 -22.67 11.15
N SER A 257 -8.91 -23.84 10.50
CA SER A 257 -7.76 -24.72 10.29
C SER A 257 -6.78 -24.21 9.21
N LEU A 258 -7.22 -23.23 8.40
CA LEU A 258 -6.36 -22.60 7.40
C LEU A 258 -5.59 -21.41 7.99
N PRO A 259 -4.41 -21.09 7.47
CA PRO A 259 -3.76 -19.80 7.70
C PRO A 259 -4.70 -18.65 7.35
N LYS A 260 -4.57 -17.51 8.04
CA LYS A 260 -5.41 -16.33 7.74
C LYS A 260 -5.22 -15.82 6.33
N HIS A 261 -4.03 -15.96 5.77
CA HIS A 261 -3.71 -15.52 4.41
C HIS A 261 -2.55 -16.34 3.85
N PHE A 262 -2.74 -16.75 2.62
CA PHE A 262 -1.75 -17.48 1.83
C PHE A 262 -1.93 -17.15 0.36
N ASN A 263 -0.89 -17.41 -0.42
CA ASN A 263 -0.88 -17.23 -1.87
C ASN A 263 -0.58 -18.57 -2.53
N ILE A 264 -1.29 -18.91 -3.60
CA ILE A 264 -1.00 -20.08 -4.44
C ILE A 264 -0.88 -19.62 -5.87
N ASN A 265 0.25 -19.87 -6.51
CA ASN A 265 0.51 -19.54 -7.92
C ASN A 265 0.16 -18.09 -8.31
N GLY A 266 0.26 -17.14 -7.36
CA GLY A 266 -0.05 -15.72 -7.58
C GLY A 266 -1.44 -15.28 -7.11
N THR A 267 -2.37 -16.19 -6.88
CA THR A 267 -3.69 -15.89 -6.31
C THR A 267 -3.64 -15.89 -4.78
N ASN A 268 -4.14 -14.82 -4.16
CA ASN A 268 -4.21 -14.71 -2.71
C ASN A 268 -5.55 -15.20 -2.17
N PHE A 269 -5.48 -15.93 -1.07
CA PHE A 269 -6.60 -16.39 -0.26
C PHE A 269 -6.50 -15.71 1.11
N LEU A 270 -7.49 -14.91 1.46
CA LEU A 270 -7.49 -14.11 2.69
C LEU A 270 -8.77 -14.38 3.46
N ARG A 271 -8.65 -15.01 4.61
CA ARG A 271 -9.81 -15.23 5.47
C ARG A 271 -10.27 -13.90 6.07
N SER A 272 -11.46 -13.42 5.70
CA SER A 272 -12.04 -12.19 6.24
C SER A 272 -12.73 -12.42 7.58
N ASN A 273 -13.40 -13.57 7.74
CA ASN A 273 -13.96 -14.04 9.00
C ASN A 273 -14.03 -15.59 9.02
N LYS A 274 -14.80 -16.19 9.95
CA LYS A 274 -14.87 -17.65 10.10
C LYS A 274 -15.55 -18.38 8.93
N ASN A 275 -16.36 -17.66 8.14
CA ASN A 275 -17.12 -18.23 7.02
C ASN A 275 -16.98 -17.48 5.69
N LYS A 276 -15.94 -16.62 5.57
CA LYS A 276 -15.71 -15.85 4.35
C LYS A 276 -14.26 -15.81 3.96
N MET A 277 -14.01 -16.00 2.66
CA MET A 277 -12.70 -15.96 2.05
C MET A 277 -12.67 -14.90 0.93
N ILE A 278 -11.70 -14.01 0.98
CA ILE A 278 -11.38 -13.11 -0.13
C ILE A 278 -10.38 -13.79 -1.03
N ILE A 279 -10.66 -13.79 -2.34
CA ILE A 279 -9.77 -14.33 -3.38
C ILE A 279 -9.41 -13.20 -4.34
N GLY A 280 -8.13 -13.07 -4.66
CA GLY A 280 -7.63 -12.00 -5.53
C GLY A 280 -6.11 -11.85 -5.49
N SER A 281 -5.58 -10.98 -6.28
CA SER A 281 -6.26 -10.09 -7.21
C SER A 281 -5.74 -10.31 -8.62
N THR A 282 -6.60 -10.08 -9.60
CA THR A 282 -6.21 -10.08 -11.01
C THR A 282 -5.16 -9.00 -11.32
N ASN A 283 -4.60 -9.08 -12.52
CA ASN A 283 -3.61 -8.13 -13.01
C ASN A 283 -3.90 -7.76 -14.47
N GLU A 284 -4.83 -6.85 -14.67
CA GLU A 284 -5.40 -6.49 -15.97
C GLU A 284 -4.88 -5.13 -16.42
N TYR A 285 -4.40 -5.02 -17.66
CA TYR A 285 -4.06 -3.73 -18.23
C TYR A 285 -5.34 -2.95 -18.60
N GLY A 286 -5.39 -1.66 -18.22
CA GLY A 286 -6.52 -0.78 -18.48
C GLY A 286 -7.36 -0.49 -17.23
N ILE A 287 -8.59 -0.01 -17.48
CA ILE A 287 -9.51 0.50 -16.45
C ILE A 287 -10.86 -0.21 -16.41
N LYS A 288 -11.14 -1.05 -17.40
CA LYS A 288 -12.41 -1.81 -17.48
C LYS A 288 -12.20 -3.21 -16.91
N PRO A 289 -13.00 -3.65 -15.91
CA PRO A 289 -12.92 -4.99 -15.36
C PRO A 289 -13.36 -6.04 -16.39
N LYS A 290 -12.70 -7.19 -16.41
CA LYS A 290 -13.11 -8.37 -17.17
C LYS A 290 -14.22 -9.11 -16.44
N GLU A 291 -15.04 -9.84 -17.17
CA GLU A 291 -16.16 -10.63 -16.60
C GLU A 291 -15.71 -11.97 -16.03
N ASN A 292 -14.69 -12.59 -16.63
CA ASN A 292 -14.18 -13.92 -16.27
C ASN A 292 -13.21 -13.94 -15.06
N THR A 293 -13.38 -13.00 -14.13
CA THR A 293 -12.50 -12.85 -12.95
C THR A 293 -12.44 -14.11 -12.08
N PHE A 294 -13.55 -14.82 -11.93
CA PHE A 294 -13.60 -16.03 -11.12
C PHE A 294 -12.69 -17.11 -11.73
N GLU A 295 -12.82 -17.34 -13.02
CA GLU A 295 -12.00 -18.28 -13.78
C GLU A 295 -10.52 -17.89 -13.67
N GLU A 296 -10.16 -16.66 -14.00
CA GLU A 296 -8.78 -16.17 -13.96
C GLU A 296 -8.12 -16.41 -12.60
N LEU A 297 -8.88 -16.28 -11.50
CA LEU A 297 -8.36 -16.47 -10.14
C LEU A 297 -8.37 -17.93 -9.68
N THR A 298 -9.09 -18.83 -10.33
CA THR A 298 -9.30 -20.21 -9.85
C THR A 298 -8.92 -21.31 -10.86
N ASP A 299 -8.54 -20.97 -12.09
CA ASP A 299 -8.26 -21.95 -13.14
C ASP A 299 -7.02 -22.82 -12.88
N PHE A 300 -6.15 -22.42 -11.97
CA PHE A 300 -5.05 -23.27 -11.53
C PHE A 300 -5.49 -24.45 -10.63
N LEU A 301 -6.75 -24.48 -10.20
CA LEU A 301 -7.37 -25.57 -9.44
C LEU A 301 -8.05 -26.54 -10.43
N GLU A 302 -7.46 -27.70 -10.66
CA GLU A 302 -7.99 -28.73 -11.54
C GLU A 302 -9.34 -29.26 -11.01
N ASN A 303 -9.41 -29.53 -9.71
CA ASN A 303 -10.59 -30.03 -9.02
C ASN A 303 -11.08 -29.01 -8.01
N LYS A 304 -11.87 -28.03 -8.48
CA LYS A 304 -12.39 -26.98 -7.60
C LYS A 304 -13.31 -27.58 -6.52
N PRO A 305 -13.07 -27.29 -5.24
CA PRO A 305 -13.93 -27.76 -4.16
C PRO A 305 -15.33 -27.13 -4.29
N GLN A 306 -16.39 -27.84 -3.84
CA GLN A 306 -17.78 -27.41 -4.01
C GLN A 306 -18.07 -26.00 -3.48
N TRP A 307 -17.43 -25.59 -2.39
CA TRP A 307 -17.61 -24.27 -1.81
C TRP A 307 -17.05 -23.14 -2.72
N LEU A 308 -16.08 -23.46 -3.56
CA LEU A 308 -15.45 -22.50 -4.47
C LEU A 308 -16.19 -22.46 -5.81
N ASN A 309 -17.34 -21.83 -5.80
CA ASN A 309 -18.17 -21.66 -6.99
C ASN A 309 -18.75 -20.23 -7.08
N LYS A 310 -19.25 -19.87 -8.27
CA LYS A 310 -19.76 -18.52 -8.53
C LYS A 310 -20.98 -18.14 -7.71
N ASN A 311 -21.82 -19.12 -7.33
CA ASN A 311 -23.06 -18.86 -6.56
C ASN A 311 -22.75 -18.44 -5.11
N ASN A 312 -21.58 -18.76 -4.61
CA ASN A 312 -21.13 -18.40 -3.27
C ASN A 312 -20.45 -17.02 -3.20
N ILE A 313 -20.32 -16.30 -4.32
CA ILE A 313 -19.73 -14.97 -4.36
C ILE A 313 -20.71 -13.97 -3.74
N THR A 314 -20.30 -13.36 -2.63
CA THR A 314 -21.09 -12.36 -1.90
C THR A 314 -20.75 -10.93 -2.25
N ASN A 315 -19.50 -10.69 -2.74
CA ASN A 315 -19.06 -9.36 -3.12
C ASN A 315 -17.96 -9.42 -4.19
N LYS A 316 -17.96 -8.43 -5.09
CA LYS A 316 -16.87 -8.22 -6.07
C LYS A 316 -16.49 -6.75 -6.07
N TRP A 317 -15.18 -6.49 -6.13
CA TRP A 317 -14.67 -5.12 -6.25
C TRP A 317 -13.39 -5.08 -7.05
N PHE A 318 -13.01 -3.87 -7.47
CA PHE A 318 -11.76 -3.65 -8.15
C PHE A 318 -11.12 -2.32 -7.75
N GLY A 319 -9.83 -2.19 -8.02
CA GLY A 319 -9.08 -0.95 -7.91
C GLY A 319 -8.12 -0.79 -9.07
N ILE A 320 -7.82 0.45 -9.43
CA ILE A 320 -6.91 0.78 -10.52
C ILE A 320 -5.60 1.26 -9.91
N ARG A 321 -4.52 0.55 -10.21
CA ARG A 321 -3.17 0.82 -9.75
C ARG A 321 -2.43 1.68 -10.76
N SER A 322 -1.64 2.65 -10.30
CA SER A 322 -0.71 3.40 -11.14
C SER A 322 0.62 2.65 -11.25
N ARG A 323 0.97 2.17 -12.44
CA ARG A 323 2.24 1.50 -12.71
C ARG A 323 3.16 2.43 -13.48
N PRO A 324 4.38 2.72 -12.97
CA PRO A 324 5.38 3.46 -13.73
C PRO A 324 5.82 2.70 -14.98
N GLU A 325 6.10 3.45 -16.05
CA GLU A 325 6.78 2.96 -17.26
C GLU A 325 8.15 3.59 -17.37
N GLY A 326 9.13 2.77 -17.69
CA GLY A 326 10.53 3.23 -17.87
C GLY A 326 11.28 3.53 -16.59
N GLU A 327 10.62 3.51 -15.42
CA GLU A 327 11.28 3.74 -14.13
C GLU A 327 10.74 2.82 -13.00
N PRO A 328 11.54 2.59 -11.93
CA PRO A 328 11.12 1.75 -10.82
C PRO A 328 9.95 2.34 -10.01
N SER A 329 9.03 1.48 -9.57
CA SER A 329 7.98 1.82 -8.59
C SER A 329 8.58 1.93 -7.17
N PRO A 330 8.17 2.93 -6.34
CA PRO A 330 7.33 4.08 -6.65
C PRO A 330 8.08 5.24 -7.30
N ILE A 331 7.34 6.20 -7.88
CA ILE A 331 7.91 7.47 -8.31
C ILE A 331 7.87 8.44 -7.12
N LEU A 332 9.07 8.85 -6.68
CA LEU A 332 9.28 9.89 -5.68
C LEU A 332 10.23 10.91 -6.30
N LYS A 333 9.75 12.10 -6.63
CA LYS A 333 10.53 13.14 -7.30
C LYS A 333 10.20 14.52 -6.75
N SER A 334 11.20 15.32 -6.47
CA SER A 334 11.08 16.77 -6.40
C SER A 334 11.05 17.29 -7.83
N LEU A 335 9.92 17.85 -8.25
CA LEU A 335 9.74 18.38 -9.60
C LEU A 335 10.26 19.80 -9.69
N GLU A 336 9.87 20.63 -8.74
CA GLU A 336 10.29 22.00 -8.55
C GLU A 336 10.36 22.32 -7.04
N LYS A 337 10.93 23.47 -6.68
CA LYS A 337 10.91 23.93 -5.30
C LYS A 337 9.46 24.07 -4.81
N GLY A 338 9.09 23.28 -3.80
CA GLY A 338 7.74 23.23 -3.25
C GLY A 338 6.75 22.35 -4.02
N LEU A 339 7.18 21.59 -5.04
CA LEU A 339 6.31 20.63 -5.74
C LEU A 339 6.94 19.22 -5.73
N ILE A 340 6.29 18.30 -5.06
CA ILE A 340 6.80 16.92 -4.86
C ILE A 340 5.79 15.91 -5.41
N LEU A 341 6.26 14.98 -6.22
CA LEU A 341 5.49 13.88 -6.76
C LEU A 341 5.73 12.59 -5.97
N CYS A 342 4.64 11.96 -5.52
CA CYS A 342 4.64 10.72 -4.75
C CYS A 342 3.56 9.78 -5.29
N THR A 343 3.85 9.07 -6.37
CA THR A 343 2.89 8.23 -7.10
C THR A 343 3.51 6.94 -7.64
N GLY A 344 2.81 6.22 -8.51
CA GLY A 344 3.35 5.04 -9.19
C GLY A 344 3.63 3.85 -8.27
N PHE A 345 2.89 3.65 -7.21
CA PHE A 345 3.12 2.59 -6.21
C PHE A 345 2.79 1.19 -6.70
N TYR A 346 2.02 1.05 -7.76
CA TYR A 346 1.55 -0.21 -8.30
C TYR A 346 0.87 -1.08 -7.22
N LYS A 347 1.49 -2.19 -6.80
CA LYS A 347 0.94 -3.12 -5.79
C LYS A 347 1.35 -2.80 -4.35
N ASN A 348 2.18 -1.78 -4.11
CA ASN A 348 2.92 -1.62 -2.86
C ASN A 348 2.57 -0.36 -2.06
N GLY A 349 1.46 0.31 -2.37
CA GLY A 349 1.10 1.58 -1.72
C GLY A 349 1.03 1.50 -0.20
N ILE A 350 0.40 0.45 0.34
CA ILE A 350 0.31 0.25 1.79
C ILE A 350 1.70 -0.07 2.37
N LEU A 351 2.39 -1.07 1.82
CA LEU A 351 3.70 -1.47 2.32
C LEU A 351 4.68 -0.31 2.39
N LEU A 352 4.77 0.49 1.31
CA LEU A 352 5.81 1.51 1.17
C LEU A 352 5.42 2.88 1.76
N ALA A 353 4.17 3.09 2.16
CA ALA A 353 3.70 4.37 2.70
C ALA A 353 4.60 4.92 3.82
N PRO A 354 5.04 4.13 4.84
CA PRO A 354 5.89 4.64 5.90
C PRO A 354 7.26 5.15 5.42
N ALA A 355 7.96 4.40 4.58
CA ALA A 355 9.27 4.82 4.09
C ALA A 355 9.18 6.01 3.15
N CYS A 356 8.12 6.06 2.33
CA CYS A 356 7.91 7.17 1.41
C CYS A 356 7.53 8.45 2.15
N SER A 357 6.75 8.38 3.23
CA SER A 357 6.43 9.56 4.04
C SER A 357 7.66 10.14 4.75
N ASN A 358 8.58 9.29 5.18
CA ASN A 358 9.87 9.78 5.71
C ASN A 358 10.65 10.53 4.63
N TRP A 359 10.78 9.95 3.41
CA TRP A 359 11.45 10.61 2.31
C TRP A 359 10.79 11.96 1.95
N ILE A 360 9.45 12.00 1.84
CA ILE A 360 8.71 13.26 1.60
C ILE A 360 9.01 14.29 2.68
N SER A 361 9.05 13.88 3.93
CA SER A 361 9.35 14.79 5.04
C SER A 361 10.75 15.38 4.98
N ASP A 362 11.72 14.59 4.53
CA ASP A 362 13.11 15.05 4.37
C ASP A 362 13.21 16.01 3.17
N GLU A 363 12.54 15.70 2.04
CA GLU A 363 12.47 16.59 0.88
C GLU A 363 11.81 17.94 1.20
N ILE A 364 10.69 17.94 1.97
CA ILE A 364 10.04 19.19 2.37
C ILE A 364 10.98 20.07 3.17
N ARG A 365 11.81 19.49 4.05
CA ARG A 365 12.83 20.27 4.77
C ARG A 365 13.83 20.91 3.81
N ASN A 366 14.35 20.15 2.83
CA ASN A 366 15.28 20.67 1.83
C ASN A 366 14.68 21.79 0.95
N HIS A 367 13.33 21.79 0.79
CA HIS A 367 12.66 22.83 0.00
C HIS A 367 12.37 24.11 0.78
N LEU A 368 12.19 24.00 2.10
CA LEU A 368 11.83 25.13 2.97
C LEU A 368 13.07 25.84 3.57
N PHE A 369 14.18 25.16 3.63
CA PHE A 369 15.44 25.63 4.21
C PHE A 369 16.61 25.44 3.27
#